data_f72c35ca5ab548c79532a2c808d21b07
#
_entry.id   f72c35ca5ab548c79532a2c808d21b07
#
_cell.length_a   1.000
_cell.length_b   1.000
_cell.length_c   1.000
_cell.angle_alpha   90.00
_cell.angle_beta   90.00
_cell.angle_gamma   90.00
#
_symmetry.space_group_name_H-M   'P 1'
#
loop_
_entity.id
_entity.type
_entity.pdbx_description
1 polymer ?
#
loop_
_entity_poly.entity_id
_entity_poly.type
_entity_poly.pdbx_seq_one_letter_code
_entity_poly.pdbx_strand_id
1 'polypeptide(L)'
;MKVVFTLMALLIVSFLGAQPDRVYDRQFRISLDEDFINIRGKGTDKGYTGGFHFDYLYTPQKADFFLERWLPKAGTEAINTYGIGLSHVMFTPTDLSTPAPLPNNYAYAGALFGRYSLNSSNALHKYNLRSQIILGVMGPMSLAEDIQVFIHRAIGDEKPMGWGNQLPNDILINFQMAAEKRMTGAGRGFELIGGAAASAGSMYNGAGLYLLARAGKMNPYFSGILSQNGVPRSAARKRTQLYVRVKPMLQIVAYNALLRGGILLNKSRPVSPEIHNMVGSVEYGLTLAHRNFSLSFTQTTISPFVEGMDSHETGNISLYFSW
;
A
#
# COMPACT_ATOMS: atom_id res chain seq x y z
N MET A 1 7.37 1.17 -21.81
CA MET A 1 7.00 -0.21 -21.41
C MET A 1 8.13 -1.22 -21.58
N LYS A 2 8.67 -1.46 -22.80
CA LYS A 2 9.74 -2.46 -23.02
C LYS A 2 10.99 -2.25 -22.15
N VAL A 3 11.44 -1.02 -21.94
CA VAL A 3 12.64 -0.70 -21.13
C VAL A 3 12.43 -1.01 -19.65
N VAL A 4 11.27 -0.69 -19.07
CA VAL A 4 10.94 -0.99 -17.67
C VAL A 4 10.86 -2.50 -17.46
N PHE A 5 10.21 -3.24 -18.36
CA PHE A 5 10.16 -4.70 -18.32
C PHE A 5 11.54 -5.34 -18.49
N THR A 6 12.40 -4.78 -19.35
CA THR A 6 13.77 -5.30 -19.55
C THR A 6 14.65 -5.04 -18.35
N LEU A 7 14.57 -3.87 -17.70
CA LEU A 7 15.28 -3.56 -16.46
C LEU A 7 14.79 -4.44 -15.29
N MET A 8 13.48 -4.67 -15.18
CA MET A 8 12.92 -5.60 -14.20
C MET A 8 13.38 -7.05 -14.46
N ALA A 9 13.42 -7.50 -15.72
CA ALA A 9 13.90 -8.84 -16.08
C ALA A 9 15.40 -9.01 -15.80
N LEU A 10 16.23 -8.01 -16.07
CA LEU A 10 17.68 -8.04 -15.78
C LEU A 10 17.97 -8.04 -14.26
N LEU A 11 17.20 -7.31 -13.46
CA LEU A 11 17.27 -7.38 -11.99
C LEU A 11 16.90 -8.78 -11.47
N ILE A 12 15.91 -9.44 -12.06
CA ILE A 12 15.49 -10.79 -11.67
C ILE A 12 16.59 -11.82 -11.93
N VAL A 13 17.30 -11.74 -13.06
CA VAL A 13 18.34 -12.72 -13.48
C VAL A 13 19.59 -12.62 -12.60
N SER A 14 19.99 -11.43 -12.16
CA SER A 14 21.20 -11.24 -11.34
C SER A 14 21.08 -11.75 -9.89
N PHE A 15 19.86 -12.01 -9.38
CA PHE A 15 19.63 -12.49 -8.00
C PHE A 15 19.29 -13.98 -7.88
N LEU A 16 19.31 -14.75 -8.97
CA LEU A 16 19.01 -16.18 -8.95
C LEU A 16 20.15 -17.07 -8.36
N GLY A 17 21.26 -16.47 -7.95
CA GLY A 17 22.35 -17.14 -7.23
C GLY A 17 21.96 -17.53 -5.80
N ALA A 18 21.21 -18.61 -5.64
CA ALA A 18 20.67 -19.04 -4.38
C ALA A 18 21.72 -19.67 -3.47
N GLN A 19 21.97 -19.08 -2.30
CA GLN A 19 22.58 -19.81 -1.19
C GLN A 19 21.54 -20.71 -0.50
N PRO A 20 21.85 -21.99 -0.26
CA PRO A 20 20.94 -22.87 0.46
C PRO A 20 20.89 -22.52 1.96
N ASP A 21 19.70 -22.64 2.55
CA ASP A 21 19.41 -22.73 3.99
C ASP A 21 19.63 -21.51 4.90
N ARG A 22 19.66 -20.29 4.38
CA ARG A 22 19.62 -19.09 5.22
C ARG A 22 18.19 -18.75 5.66
N VAL A 23 18.07 -18.41 6.93
CA VAL A 23 16.89 -17.77 7.52
C VAL A 23 16.93 -16.30 7.14
N TYR A 24 15.97 -15.85 6.34
CA TYR A 24 15.88 -14.44 5.95
C TYR A 24 15.17 -13.64 7.06
N ASP A 25 15.83 -12.61 7.54
CA ASP A 25 15.30 -11.68 8.53
C ASP A 25 15.10 -10.26 7.97
N ARG A 26 15.37 -10.08 6.68
CA ARG A 26 15.24 -8.83 5.95
C ARG A 26 14.51 -9.03 4.63
N GLN A 27 13.79 -8.00 4.22
CA GLN A 27 13.10 -8.01 2.92
C GLN A 27 13.01 -6.59 2.39
N PHE A 28 13.30 -6.43 1.12
CA PHE A 28 13.04 -5.21 0.38
C PHE A 28 11.83 -5.39 -0.52
N ARG A 29 10.94 -4.39 -0.55
CA ARG A 29 9.77 -4.35 -1.42
C ARG A 29 9.82 -3.12 -2.31
N ILE A 30 9.60 -3.32 -3.60
CA ILE A 30 9.25 -2.27 -4.57
C ILE A 30 7.82 -2.53 -5.00
N SER A 31 7.00 -1.51 -4.99
CA SER A 31 5.59 -1.62 -5.36
C SER A 31 5.16 -0.43 -6.21
N LEU A 32 4.40 -0.71 -7.23
CA LEU A 32 3.82 0.26 -8.15
C LEU A 32 2.30 0.09 -8.14
N ASP A 33 1.60 1.16 -7.83
CA ASP A 33 0.15 1.28 -8.00
C ASP A 33 -0.12 2.09 -9.27
N GLU A 34 -1.02 1.61 -10.10
CA GLU A 34 -1.42 2.30 -11.32
C GLU A 34 -2.86 1.97 -11.69
N ASP A 35 -3.62 2.95 -12.10
CA ASP A 35 -5.01 2.75 -12.50
C ASP A 35 -5.12 2.13 -13.90
N PHE A 36 -4.12 2.28 -14.78
CA PHE A 36 -4.10 1.60 -16.06
C PHE A 36 -3.74 0.10 -15.95
N ILE A 37 -3.12 -0.34 -14.86
CA ILE A 37 -2.88 -1.76 -14.54
C ILE A 37 -4.19 -2.34 -13.99
N ASN A 38 -5.18 -2.51 -14.85
CA ASN A 38 -6.55 -2.77 -14.49
C ASN A 38 -7.09 -3.91 -15.37
N ILE A 39 -7.67 -4.93 -14.73
CA ILE A 39 -8.20 -6.12 -15.44
C ILE A 39 -9.61 -5.87 -15.98
N ARG A 40 -10.39 -4.97 -15.36
CA ARG A 40 -11.83 -4.83 -15.60
C ARG A 40 -12.23 -3.59 -16.38
N GLY A 41 -11.43 -2.55 -16.39
CA GLY A 41 -11.79 -1.27 -16.97
C GLY A 41 -10.76 -0.71 -17.94
N LYS A 42 -11.07 0.43 -18.50
CA LYS A 42 -10.10 1.24 -19.22
C LYS A 42 -9.29 2.00 -18.19
N GLY A 43 -7.97 1.84 -18.20
CA GLY A 43 -7.08 2.68 -17.44
C GLY A 43 -7.36 4.14 -17.78
N THR A 44 -7.61 4.93 -16.75
CA THR A 44 -7.86 6.36 -16.91
C THR A 44 -7.28 7.03 -15.70
N ASP A 45 -6.39 7.99 -15.90
CA ASP A 45 -5.87 8.84 -14.83
C ASP A 45 -7.02 9.63 -14.18
N LYS A 46 -7.70 9.01 -13.21
CA LYS A 46 -8.79 9.65 -12.46
C LYS A 46 -8.87 9.12 -11.02
N GLY A 47 -9.08 10.02 -10.08
CA GLY A 47 -9.10 9.69 -8.67
C GLY A 47 -7.70 9.30 -8.19
N TYR A 48 -7.52 8.16 -7.56
CA TYR A 48 -6.19 7.66 -7.19
C TYR A 48 -5.49 7.13 -8.44
N THR A 49 -4.64 7.93 -9.04
CA THR A 49 -3.99 7.64 -10.32
C THR A 49 -2.85 6.67 -10.18
N GLY A 50 -2.02 6.82 -9.13
CA GLY A 50 -0.91 5.91 -8.94
C GLY A 50 -0.02 6.22 -7.75
N GLY A 51 0.95 5.35 -7.52
CA GLY A 51 1.92 5.51 -6.45
C GLY A 51 3.11 4.58 -6.54
N PHE A 52 4.23 5.03 -5.99
CA PHE A 52 5.46 4.25 -5.84
C PHE A 52 5.74 4.02 -4.37
N HIS A 53 6.09 2.79 -4.01
CA HIS A 53 6.39 2.43 -2.65
C HIS A 53 7.68 1.61 -2.57
N PHE A 54 8.55 2.02 -1.68
CA PHE A 54 9.78 1.31 -1.33
C PHE A 54 9.74 0.99 0.14
N ASP A 55 9.97 -0.26 0.51
CA ASP A 55 10.02 -0.68 1.92
C ASP A 55 11.22 -1.56 2.18
N TYR A 56 11.87 -1.28 3.28
CA TYR A 56 12.86 -2.14 3.89
C TYR A 56 12.29 -2.70 5.19
N LEU A 57 12.09 -4.02 5.24
CA LEU A 57 11.56 -4.73 6.38
C LEU A 57 12.67 -5.55 7.06
N TYR A 58 12.71 -5.54 8.39
CA TYR A 58 13.70 -6.27 9.17
C TYR A 58 13.12 -6.80 10.48
N THR A 59 13.64 -7.97 10.93
CA THR A 59 13.27 -8.59 12.20
C THR A 59 14.49 -8.64 13.10
N PRO A 60 14.71 -7.65 13.97
CA PRO A 60 15.87 -7.60 14.83
C PRO A 60 15.81 -8.68 15.92
N GLN A 61 16.97 -9.11 16.40
CA GLN A 61 17.05 -10.02 17.56
C GLN A 61 16.71 -9.30 18.88
N LYS A 62 17.04 -8.01 18.98
CA LYS A 62 16.71 -7.11 20.10
C LYS A 62 16.15 -5.80 19.58
N ALA A 63 15.19 -5.24 20.30
CA ALA A 63 14.61 -3.94 20.02
C ALA A 63 15.50 -2.86 20.67
N ASP A 64 16.32 -2.19 19.87
CA ASP A 64 17.29 -1.18 20.36
C ASP A 64 16.83 0.26 20.10
N PHE A 65 16.06 0.49 19.04
CA PHE A 65 15.55 1.81 18.69
C PHE A 65 14.35 2.20 19.57
N PHE A 66 14.25 3.46 19.97
CA PHE A 66 13.22 3.90 20.92
C PHE A 66 11.79 3.67 20.40
N LEU A 67 11.51 3.89 19.12
CA LEU A 67 10.20 3.61 18.53
C LEU A 67 9.85 2.12 18.56
N GLU A 68 10.84 1.22 18.54
CA GLU A 68 10.61 -0.22 18.66
C GLU A 68 10.06 -0.62 20.03
N ARG A 69 10.31 0.20 21.06
CA ARG A 69 9.79 -0.01 22.40
C ARG A 69 8.37 0.53 22.59
N TRP A 70 8.03 1.61 21.87
CA TRP A 70 6.76 2.31 22.03
C TRP A 70 5.61 1.71 21.21
N LEU A 71 5.90 1.14 20.04
CA LEU A 71 4.85 0.58 19.19
C LEU A 71 4.23 -0.67 19.81
N PRO A 72 2.89 -0.81 19.79
CA PRO A 72 2.18 -1.91 20.42
C PRO A 72 2.50 -3.26 19.77
N LYS A 73 2.75 -4.28 20.59
CA LYS A 73 3.12 -5.63 20.18
C LYS A 73 2.03 -6.64 20.48
N ALA A 74 1.96 -7.70 19.68
CA ALA A 74 0.99 -8.79 19.81
C ALA A 74 1.38 -9.83 20.90
N GLY A 75 2.05 -9.40 21.94
CA GLY A 75 2.51 -10.23 23.07
C GLY A 75 3.99 -10.58 23.01
N THR A 76 4.48 -11.25 24.04
CA THR A 76 5.90 -11.59 24.24
C THR A 76 6.44 -12.58 23.20
N GLU A 77 5.60 -13.52 22.76
CA GLU A 77 5.94 -14.56 21.76
C GLU A 77 5.75 -14.08 20.31
N ALA A 78 5.52 -12.78 20.11
CA ALA A 78 5.27 -12.25 18.78
C ALA A 78 6.58 -12.06 17.99
N ILE A 79 6.52 -12.38 16.71
CA ILE A 79 7.54 -12.00 15.72
C ILE A 79 7.34 -10.54 15.36
N ASN A 80 8.28 -9.69 15.73
CA ASN A 80 8.23 -8.26 15.48
C ASN A 80 9.09 -7.92 14.26
N THR A 81 8.44 -7.55 13.16
CA THR A 81 9.10 -7.09 11.93
C THR A 81 8.86 -5.60 11.78
N TYR A 82 9.92 -4.83 11.79
CA TYR A 82 9.90 -3.39 11.59
C TYR A 82 10.09 -3.05 10.12
N GLY A 83 9.65 -1.86 9.73
CA GLY A 83 9.77 -1.39 8.36
C GLY A 83 10.07 0.09 8.29
N ILE A 84 10.96 0.45 7.37
CA ILE A 84 11.17 1.82 6.93
C ILE A 84 10.75 1.87 5.47
N GLY A 85 9.90 2.83 5.12
CA GLY A 85 9.41 2.95 3.76
C GLY A 85 9.35 4.39 3.28
N LEU A 86 9.35 4.55 1.96
CA LEU A 86 9.08 5.79 1.25
C LEU A 86 7.91 5.55 0.30
N SER A 87 6.97 6.47 0.29
CA SER A 87 5.82 6.42 -0.62
C SER A 87 5.61 7.74 -1.31
N HIS A 88 5.30 7.67 -2.58
CA HIS A 88 4.75 8.74 -3.37
C HIS A 88 3.39 8.31 -3.89
N VAL A 89 2.39 9.17 -3.78
CA VAL A 89 1.02 8.90 -4.27
C VAL A 89 0.45 10.15 -4.92
N MET A 90 -0.43 9.96 -5.91
CA MET A 90 -1.06 11.06 -6.62
C MET A 90 -2.53 10.79 -6.91
N PHE A 91 -3.29 11.89 -6.94
CA PHE A 91 -4.69 11.95 -7.36
C PHE A 91 -4.81 12.95 -8.49
N THR A 92 -5.63 12.63 -9.48
CA THR A 92 -5.93 13.51 -10.60
C THR A 92 -7.43 13.56 -10.89
N PRO A 93 -7.94 14.63 -11.53
CA PRO A 93 -9.31 14.68 -11.99
C PRO A 93 -9.53 13.72 -13.17
N THR A 94 -10.79 13.59 -13.60
CA THR A 94 -11.18 12.70 -14.71
C THR A 94 -10.77 13.18 -16.10
N ASP A 95 -10.38 14.44 -16.22
CA ASP A 95 -9.93 15.07 -17.48
C ASP A 95 -8.63 15.81 -17.20
N LEU A 96 -7.55 15.35 -17.83
CA LEU A 96 -6.20 15.92 -17.69
C LEU A 96 -5.94 17.05 -18.69
N SER A 97 -6.75 17.20 -19.74
CA SER A 97 -6.55 18.16 -20.82
C SER A 97 -6.90 19.59 -20.42
N THR A 98 -7.71 19.77 -19.37
CA THR A 98 -8.12 21.09 -18.91
C THR A 98 -7.21 21.63 -17.78
N PRO A 99 -6.73 22.89 -17.89
CA PRO A 99 -6.00 23.53 -16.79
C PRO A 99 -6.92 23.98 -15.64
N ALA A 100 -8.22 24.15 -15.87
CA ALA A 100 -9.15 24.64 -14.88
C ALA A 100 -9.60 23.52 -13.93
N PRO A 101 -9.83 23.81 -12.62
CA PRO A 101 -10.42 22.86 -11.71
C PRO A 101 -11.81 22.43 -12.17
N LEU A 102 -12.09 21.13 -12.18
CA LEU A 102 -13.39 20.59 -12.53
C LEU A 102 -14.32 20.64 -11.29
N PRO A 103 -15.56 21.18 -11.41
CA PRO A 103 -16.52 21.17 -10.31
C PRO A 103 -16.84 19.73 -9.89
N ASN A 104 -16.97 19.52 -8.58
CA ASN A 104 -17.33 18.22 -7.98
C ASN A 104 -16.48 17.04 -8.51
N ASN A 105 -15.17 17.23 -8.63
CA ASN A 105 -14.22 16.26 -9.15
C ASN A 105 -13.04 16.12 -8.20
N TYR A 106 -12.19 15.14 -8.44
CA TYR A 106 -10.90 15.04 -7.77
C TYR A 106 -10.03 16.25 -8.12
N ALA A 107 -9.34 16.81 -7.14
CA ALA A 107 -8.30 17.79 -7.39
C ALA A 107 -6.99 17.10 -7.75
N TYR A 108 -6.11 17.79 -8.48
CA TYR A 108 -4.71 17.38 -8.54
C TYR A 108 -4.12 17.45 -7.12
N ALA A 109 -3.57 16.35 -6.67
CA ALA A 109 -2.95 16.25 -5.35
C ALA A 109 -1.83 15.21 -5.37
N GLY A 110 -0.70 15.55 -4.79
CA GLY A 110 0.39 14.63 -4.58
C GLY A 110 0.83 14.59 -3.13
N ALA A 111 1.37 13.45 -2.69
CA ALA A 111 2.02 13.33 -1.40
C ALA A 111 3.28 12.48 -1.50
N LEU A 112 4.34 12.93 -0.81
CA LEU A 112 5.59 12.21 -0.60
C LEU A 112 5.81 12.04 0.91
N PHE A 113 5.93 10.81 1.38
CA PHE A 113 6.04 10.55 2.81
C PHE A 113 6.88 9.33 3.15
N GLY A 114 7.62 9.46 4.26
CA GLY A 114 8.29 8.38 4.93
C GLY A 114 7.35 7.62 5.86
N ARG A 115 7.61 6.34 6.06
CA ARG A 115 6.85 5.45 6.94
C ARG A 115 7.78 4.70 7.86
N TYR A 116 7.44 4.64 9.15
CA TYR A 116 8.02 3.71 10.10
C TYR A 116 6.93 2.78 10.60
N SER A 117 7.13 1.47 10.49
CA SER A 117 6.08 0.49 10.79
C SER A 117 6.56 -0.65 11.67
N LEU A 118 5.61 -1.24 12.39
CA LEU A 118 5.75 -2.50 13.10
C LEU A 118 4.65 -3.46 12.65
N ASN A 119 5.04 -4.65 12.22
CA ASN A 119 4.18 -5.80 12.03
C ASN A 119 4.49 -6.83 13.12
N SER A 120 3.67 -6.90 14.14
CA SER A 120 3.81 -7.81 15.27
C SER A 120 2.86 -8.98 15.12
N SER A 121 3.41 -10.18 14.90
CA SER A 121 2.64 -11.39 14.54
C SER A 121 2.76 -12.46 15.62
N ASN A 122 1.66 -12.82 16.27
CA ASN A 122 1.60 -13.89 17.25
C ASN A 122 1.06 -15.17 16.61
N ALA A 123 1.98 -16.10 16.30
CA ALA A 123 1.63 -17.36 15.67
C ALA A 123 0.86 -18.32 16.59
N LEU A 124 1.05 -18.23 17.89
CA LEU A 124 0.34 -19.08 18.88
C LEU A 124 -1.12 -18.66 18.99
N HIS A 125 -1.37 -17.39 19.26
CA HIS A 125 -2.72 -16.84 19.45
C HIS A 125 -3.43 -16.48 18.15
N LYS A 126 -2.77 -16.60 16.99
CA LYS A 126 -3.31 -16.23 15.66
C LYS A 126 -3.86 -14.81 15.64
N TYR A 127 -3.02 -13.89 16.05
CA TYR A 127 -3.31 -12.48 16.21
C TYR A 127 -2.15 -11.63 15.72
N ASN A 128 -2.44 -10.55 14.98
CA ASN A 128 -1.45 -9.55 14.56
C ASN A 128 -1.86 -8.18 15.05
N LEU A 129 -0.87 -7.38 15.42
CA LEU A 129 -0.95 -5.93 15.51
C LEU A 129 -0.04 -5.32 14.45
N ARG A 130 -0.56 -4.35 13.72
CA ARG A 130 0.22 -3.51 12.80
C ARG A 130 0.08 -2.07 13.23
N SER A 131 1.19 -1.36 13.27
CA SER A 131 1.20 0.07 13.53
C SER A 131 2.17 0.76 12.58
N GLN A 132 1.85 2.01 12.22
CA GLN A 132 2.64 2.79 11.28
C GLN A 132 2.58 4.27 11.64
N ILE A 133 3.72 4.93 11.63
CA ILE A 133 3.89 6.38 11.71
C ILE A 133 4.23 6.87 10.31
N ILE A 134 3.56 7.92 9.87
CA ILE A 134 3.75 8.57 8.57
C ILE A 134 4.20 10.01 8.84
N LEU A 135 5.25 10.43 8.13
CA LEU A 135 5.75 11.80 8.12
C LEU A 135 6.06 12.20 6.69
N GLY A 136 5.54 13.34 6.23
CA GLY A 136 5.77 13.76 4.86
C GLY A 136 5.17 15.11 4.51
N VAL A 137 5.00 15.31 3.21
CA VAL A 137 4.48 16.55 2.63
C VAL A 137 3.47 16.24 1.53
N MET A 138 2.55 17.16 1.29
CA MET A 138 1.65 17.14 0.14
C MET A 138 1.77 18.43 -0.67
N GLY A 139 1.13 18.44 -1.83
CA GLY A 139 1.11 19.57 -2.75
C GLY A 139 2.38 19.63 -3.63
N PRO A 140 2.75 20.81 -4.17
CA PRO A 140 3.93 20.96 -5.03
C PRO A 140 5.22 20.36 -4.48
N MET A 141 5.42 20.39 -3.16
CA MET A 141 6.61 19.79 -2.52
C MET A 141 6.67 18.26 -2.66
N SER A 142 5.60 17.61 -3.05
CA SER A 142 5.58 16.17 -3.33
C SER A 142 6.21 15.80 -4.67
N LEU A 143 6.45 16.77 -5.56
CA LEU A 143 6.96 16.59 -6.93
C LEU A 143 6.06 15.73 -7.83
N ALA A 144 4.76 15.66 -7.53
CA ALA A 144 3.83 14.81 -8.27
C ALA A 144 3.64 15.25 -9.72
N GLU A 145 3.61 16.57 -9.97
CA GLU A 145 3.59 17.14 -11.33
C GLU A 145 4.77 16.66 -12.16
N ASP A 146 5.99 16.84 -11.62
CA ASP A 146 7.22 16.48 -12.35
C ASP A 146 7.26 14.99 -12.69
N ILE A 147 6.84 14.16 -11.74
CA ILE A 147 6.80 12.70 -11.90
C ILE A 147 5.76 12.30 -12.96
N GLN A 148 4.52 12.81 -12.89
CA GLN A 148 3.49 12.46 -13.85
C GLN A 148 3.84 12.96 -15.25
N VAL A 149 4.28 14.21 -15.40
CA VAL A 149 4.70 14.77 -16.68
C VAL A 149 5.86 13.98 -17.30
N PHE A 150 6.82 13.56 -16.47
CA PHE A 150 7.92 12.71 -16.94
C PHE A 150 7.43 11.34 -17.44
N ILE A 151 6.53 10.69 -16.69
CA ILE A 151 5.98 9.38 -17.05
C ILE A 151 5.17 9.49 -18.34
N HIS A 152 4.22 10.44 -18.44
CA HIS A 152 3.38 10.64 -19.64
C HIS A 152 4.23 10.92 -20.88
N ARG A 153 5.27 11.75 -20.76
CA ARG A 153 6.24 11.97 -21.85
C ARG A 153 6.95 10.67 -22.26
N ALA A 154 7.36 9.86 -21.30
CA ALA A 154 8.09 8.61 -21.56
C ALA A 154 7.25 7.53 -22.25
N ILE A 155 5.93 7.51 -21.98
CA ILE A 155 4.99 6.54 -22.58
C ILE A 155 4.24 7.10 -23.79
N GLY A 156 4.37 8.42 -24.07
CA GLY A 156 3.67 9.08 -25.17
C GLY A 156 2.21 9.37 -24.90
N ASP A 157 1.85 9.59 -23.64
CA ASP A 157 0.49 9.89 -23.19
C ASP A 157 0.22 11.39 -23.14
N GLU A 158 -1.06 11.77 -22.90
CA GLU A 158 -1.51 13.16 -22.84
C GLU A 158 -0.81 13.91 -21.69
N LYS A 159 -0.40 15.16 -21.96
CA LYS A 159 0.21 16.00 -20.93
C LYS A 159 -0.85 16.48 -19.94
N PRO A 160 -0.69 16.23 -18.63
CA PRO A 160 -1.59 16.77 -17.62
C PRO A 160 -1.45 18.28 -17.50
N MET A 161 -2.53 19.03 -17.70
CA MET A 161 -2.53 20.50 -17.81
C MET A 161 -2.92 21.22 -16.52
N GLY A 162 -3.51 20.54 -15.55
CA GLY A 162 -4.16 21.15 -14.38
C GLY A 162 -3.32 21.23 -13.10
N TRP A 163 -2.07 20.78 -13.10
CA TRP A 163 -1.20 20.79 -11.90
C TRP A 163 -0.97 22.17 -11.30
N GLY A 164 -1.07 23.24 -12.08
CA GLY A 164 -1.02 24.61 -11.56
C GLY A 164 -2.10 24.93 -10.54
N ASN A 165 -3.19 24.14 -10.49
CA ASN A 165 -4.31 24.26 -9.55
C ASN A 165 -4.35 23.10 -8.54
N GLN A 166 -3.23 22.44 -8.30
CA GLN A 166 -3.15 21.34 -7.32
C GLN A 166 -3.39 21.82 -5.89
N LEU A 167 -3.73 20.90 -5.01
CA LEU A 167 -3.84 21.19 -3.57
C LEU A 167 -2.50 21.75 -3.04
N PRO A 168 -2.57 22.78 -2.16
CA PRO A 168 -1.37 23.48 -1.69
C PRO A 168 -0.50 22.60 -0.78
N ASN A 169 0.72 23.06 -0.55
CA ASN A 169 1.66 22.40 0.36
C ASN A 169 1.11 22.31 1.78
N ASP A 170 1.25 21.13 2.38
CA ASP A 170 1.03 20.93 3.81
C ASP A 170 1.95 19.81 4.35
N ILE A 171 2.08 19.75 5.67
CA ILE A 171 2.82 18.71 6.38
C ILE A 171 1.87 17.55 6.70
N LEU A 172 2.33 16.34 6.47
CA LEU A 172 1.60 15.12 6.77
C LEU A 172 2.21 14.41 7.97
N ILE A 173 1.41 14.29 9.03
CA ILE A 173 1.74 13.52 10.24
C ILE A 173 0.55 12.61 10.51
N ASN A 174 0.78 11.29 10.50
CA ASN A 174 -0.31 10.34 10.69
C ASN A 174 0.13 9.11 11.46
N PHE A 175 -0.76 8.56 12.26
CA PHE A 175 -0.61 7.27 12.90
C PHE A 175 -1.70 6.33 12.41
N GLN A 176 -1.32 5.11 12.07
CA GLN A 176 -2.23 4.06 11.65
C GLN A 176 -2.02 2.82 12.50
N MET A 177 -3.11 2.12 12.80
CA MET A 177 -3.08 0.86 13.54
C MET A 177 -4.10 -0.12 12.94
N ALA A 178 -3.75 -1.40 12.93
CA ALA A 178 -4.68 -2.48 12.59
C ALA A 178 -4.47 -3.67 13.52
N ALA A 179 -5.58 -4.33 13.86
CA ALA A 179 -5.62 -5.57 14.60
C ALA A 179 -6.27 -6.65 13.74
N GLU A 180 -5.67 -7.84 13.70
CA GLU A 180 -6.11 -8.96 12.88
C GLU A 180 -6.20 -10.25 13.71
N LYS A 181 -7.25 -11.02 13.49
CA LYS A 181 -7.49 -12.28 14.16
C LYS A 181 -7.96 -13.34 13.18
N ARG A 182 -7.48 -14.57 13.33
CA ARG A 182 -8.01 -15.70 12.56
C ARG A 182 -9.46 -16.00 12.98
N MET A 183 -10.34 -16.10 11.98
CA MET A 183 -11.78 -16.34 12.17
C MET A 183 -12.12 -17.81 12.07
N THR A 184 -11.44 -18.58 11.20
CA THR A 184 -11.74 -19.99 10.99
C THR A 184 -10.57 -20.90 11.33
N GLY A 185 -10.86 -22.18 11.60
CA GLY A 185 -9.86 -23.24 11.74
C GLY A 185 -8.97 -23.35 10.50
N ALA A 186 -7.70 -23.70 10.70
CA ALA A 186 -6.77 -23.87 9.59
C ALA A 186 -7.00 -25.23 8.94
N GLY A 187 -7.71 -25.24 7.82
CA GLY A 187 -7.51 -26.26 6.80
C GLY A 187 -6.18 -26.05 6.10
N ARG A 188 -5.58 -27.08 5.52
CA ARG A 188 -4.41 -26.93 4.68
C ARG A 188 -4.80 -26.20 3.40
N GLY A 189 -4.37 -24.93 3.24
CA GLY A 189 -4.55 -24.18 2.02
C GLY A 189 -5.68 -23.13 2.00
N PHE A 190 -6.36 -22.90 3.14
CA PHE A 190 -7.35 -21.82 3.29
C PHE A 190 -7.24 -21.13 4.65
N GLU A 191 -7.32 -19.81 4.69
CA GLU A 191 -7.39 -19.00 5.91
C GLU A 191 -8.39 -17.87 5.73
N LEU A 192 -9.17 -17.61 6.78
CA LEU A 192 -10.03 -16.43 6.89
C LEU A 192 -9.60 -15.61 8.11
N ILE A 193 -9.32 -14.35 7.90
CA ILE A 193 -8.82 -13.39 8.88
C ILE A 193 -9.81 -12.22 8.95
N GLY A 194 -10.25 -11.86 10.14
CA GLY A 194 -10.98 -10.64 10.42
C GLY A 194 -10.01 -9.55 10.86
N GLY A 195 -10.21 -8.31 10.43
CA GLY A 195 -9.38 -7.19 10.79
C GLY A 195 -10.18 -5.92 11.03
N ALA A 196 -9.63 -5.07 11.91
CA ALA A 196 -10.07 -3.70 12.13
C ALA A 196 -8.87 -2.78 11.98
N ALA A 197 -9.07 -1.61 11.36
CA ALA A 197 -8.02 -0.61 11.17
C ALA A 197 -8.54 0.77 11.55
N ALA A 198 -7.65 1.61 12.05
CA ALA A 198 -7.92 3.02 12.33
C ALA A 198 -6.71 3.87 11.96
N SER A 199 -6.97 5.11 11.60
CA SER A 199 -5.97 6.09 11.20
C SER A 199 -6.36 7.47 11.75
N ALA A 200 -5.38 8.20 12.29
CA ALA A 200 -5.57 9.54 12.82
C ALA A 200 -4.35 10.42 12.54
N GLY A 201 -4.59 11.68 12.16
CA GLY A 201 -3.55 12.67 11.90
C GLY A 201 -3.96 13.75 10.91
N SER A 202 -2.98 14.38 10.27
CA SER A 202 -3.21 15.43 9.29
C SER A 202 -3.38 14.91 7.86
N MET A 203 -3.06 13.63 7.59
CA MET A 203 -3.19 13.03 6.26
C MET A 203 -4.54 12.35 6.08
N TYR A 204 -4.90 11.45 7.00
CA TYR A 204 -6.09 10.62 6.88
C TYR A 204 -6.66 10.29 8.25
N ASN A 205 -7.97 10.50 8.42
CA ASN A 205 -8.71 10.12 9.63
C ASN A 205 -9.86 9.18 9.24
N GLY A 206 -9.88 8.00 9.82
CA GLY A 206 -10.91 7.02 9.52
C GLY A 206 -10.73 5.72 10.29
N ALA A 207 -11.72 4.86 10.17
CA ALA A 207 -11.68 3.51 10.72
C ALA A 207 -12.44 2.56 9.80
N GLY A 208 -12.07 1.29 9.80
CA GLY A 208 -12.71 0.29 8.96
C GLY A 208 -12.57 -1.11 9.48
N LEU A 209 -13.43 -1.98 8.95
CA LEU A 209 -13.44 -3.42 9.19
C LEU A 209 -13.22 -4.14 7.87
N TYR A 210 -12.52 -5.26 7.92
CA TYR A 210 -12.29 -6.09 6.75
C TYR A 210 -12.24 -7.58 7.06
N LEU A 211 -12.47 -8.36 6.04
CA LEU A 211 -12.17 -9.78 6.01
C LEU A 211 -11.06 -10.02 4.99
N LEU A 212 -10.14 -10.93 5.28
CA LEU A 212 -9.11 -11.38 4.35
C LEU A 212 -9.20 -12.89 4.22
N ALA A 213 -9.62 -13.35 3.06
CA ALA A 213 -9.56 -14.75 2.66
C ALA A 213 -8.28 -15.01 1.85
N ARG A 214 -7.58 -16.10 2.17
CA ARG A 214 -6.40 -16.58 1.43
C ARG A 214 -6.57 -18.04 1.09
N ALA A 215 -6.25 -18.44 -0.14
CA ALA A 215 -6.37 -19.81 -0.60
C ALA A 215 -5.22 -20.21 -1.52
N GLY A 216 -4.65 -21.41 -1.30
CA GLY A 216 -3.59 -21.97 -2.13
C GLY A 216 -2.44 -22.61 -1.35
N LYS A 217 -1.31 -22.75 -2.01
CA LYS A 217 -0.05 -23.24 -1.40
C LYS A 217 0.65 -22.04 -0.74
N MET A 218 0.46 -21.84 0.54
CA MET A 218 0.96 -20.66 1.26
C MET A 218 1.53 -21.02 2.64
N ASN A 219 2.33 -20.13 3.20
CA ASN A 219 2.74 -20.16 4.60
C ASN A 219 1.63 -19.57 5.48
N PRO A 220 1.53 -19.99 6.77
CA PRO A 220 0.53 -19.45 7.68
C PRO A 220 0.67 -17.92 7.83
N TYR A 221 -0.46 -17.21 7.81
CA TYR A 221 -0.51 -15.74 7.86
C TYR A 221 0.19 -15.17 9.10
N PHE A 222 -0.07 -15.75 10.26
CA PHE A 222 0.43 -15.28 11.56
C PHE A 222 1.88 -15.70 11.86
N SER A 223 2.60 -16.19 10.87
CA SER A 223 4.02 -16.56 11.01
C SER A 223 4.98 -15.42 10.68
N GLY A 224 4.47 -14.19 10.62
CA GLY A 224 5.21 -12.98 10.31
C GLY A 224 5.11 -12.55 8.84
N ILE A 225 5.22 -11.25 8.61
CA ILE A 225 5.01 -10.67 7.28
C ILE A 225 6.06 -11.13 6.26
N LEU A 226 7.31 -11.33 6.67
CA LEU A 226 8.35 -11.82 5.77
C LEU A 226 8.04 -13.22 5.23
N SER A 227 7.36 -14.06 6.01
CA SER A 227 6.99 -15.41 5.61
C SER A 227 5.81 -15.46 4.63
N GLN A 228 5.02 -14.40 4.53
CA GLN A 228 3.90 -14.31 3.60
C GLN A 228 4.39 -14.10 2.17
N ASN A 229 5.47 -13.34 2.01
CA ASN A 229 6.02 -12.92 0.73
C ASN A 229 7.47 -13.41 0.52
N GLY A 230 7.84 -14.53 1.12
CA GLY A 230 9.21 -15.04 1.01
C GLY A 230 9.41 -16.39 1.68
N VAL A 231 10.67 -16.71 1.98
CA VAL A 231 11.02 -17.94 2.70
C VAL A 231 10.95 -17.68 4.20
N PRO A 232 10.31 -18.55 4.93
CA PRO A 232 10.16 -18.39 6.37
C PRO A 232 11.41 -18.75 7.17
N ARG A 233 11.40 -18.27 8.41
CA ARG A 233 12.43 -18.51 9.42
C ARG A 233 12.59 -19.99 9.88
N SER A 234 11.79 -20.90 9.36
CA SER A 234 11.80 -22.32 9.75
C SER A 234 11.87 -23.22 8.53
N ALA A 235 12.76 -24.22 8.57
CA ALA A 235 12.93 -25.24 7.53
C ALA A 235 11.63 -26.05 7.22
N ALA A 236 10.67 -26.05 8.13
CA ALA A 236 9.39 -26.75 7.97
C ALA A 236 8.40 -26.03 7.03
N ARG A 237 8.73 -24.85 6.49
CA ARG A 237 7.83 -24.05 5.68
C ARG A 237 8.12 -24.15 4.17
N LYS A 238 7.09 -23.79 3.38
CA LYS A 238 7.14 -23.98 1.92
C LYS A 238 8.07 -22.96 1.28
N ARG A 239 9.07 -23.45 0.52
CA ARG A 239 9.98 -22.59 -0.27
C ARG A 239 9.30 -21.97 -1.48
N THR A 240 8.19 -22.56 -1.94
CA THR A 240 7.37 -22.05 -3.04
C THR A 240 5.95 -21.87 -2.55
N GLN A 241 5.40 -20.69 -2.77
CA GLN A 241 4.02 -20.35 -2.47
C GLN A 241 3.34 -19.90 -3.76
N LEU A 242 2.08 -20.27 -3.92
CA LEU A 242 1.17 -19.77 -4.94
C LEU A 242 -0.21 -19.72 -4.32
N TYR A 243 -0.71 -18.51 -4.10
CA TYR A 243 -2.00 -18.32 -3.46
C TYR A 243 -2.72 -17.09 -3.97
N VAL A 244 -4.03 -17.13 -3.90
CA VAL A 244 -4.92 -16.00 -4.13
C VAL A 244 -5.37 -15.39 -2.81
N ARG A 245 -5.74 -14.11 -2.84
CA ARG A 245 -6.32 -13.39 -1.72
C ARG A 245 -7.50 -12.53 -2.16
N VAL A 246 -8.48 -12.36 -1.28
CA VAL A 246 -9.59 -11.43 -1.43
C VAL A 246 -9.81 -10.74 -0.10
N LYS A 247 -9.94 -9.40 -0.14
CA LYS A 247 -10.09 -8.57 1.06
C LYS A 247 -11.18 -7.51 0.84
N PRO A 248 -12.45 -7.81 1.07
CA PRO A 248 -13.48 -6.78 1.22
C PRO A 248 -13.24 -5.95 2.48
N MET A 249 -13.43 -4.64 2.36
CA MET A 249 -13.28 -3.67 3.44
C MET A 249 -14.41 -2.63 3.38
N LEU A 250 -14.93 -2.27 4.54
CA LEU A 250 -15.83 -1.15 4.74
C LEU A 250 -15.16 -0.17 5.70
N GLN A 251 -15.10 1.11 5.34
CA GLN A 251 -14.46 2.13 6.14
C GLN A 251 -15.29 3.40 6.23
N ILE A 252 -15.19 4.07 7.37
CA ILE A 252 -15.69 5.42 7.59
C ILE A 252 -14.50 6.36 7.46
N VAL A 253 -14.61 7.34 6.56
CA VAL A 253 -13.58 8.34 6.25
C VAL A 253 -14.05 9.68 6.78
N ALA A 254 -13.47 10.12 7.87
CA ALA A 254 -13.78 11.44 8.45
C ALA A 254 -13.01 12.56 7.74
N TYR A 255 -11.79 12.28 7.28
CA TYR A 255 -10.94 13.27 6.60
C TYR A 255 -9.88 12.58 5.73
N ASN A 256 -9.60 13.20 4.57
CA ASN A 256 -8.50 12.86 3.67
C ASN A 256 -7.90 14.14 3.10
N ALA A 257 -6.63 14.42 3.42
CA ALA A 257 -5.92 15.62 3.00
C ALA A 257 -5.80 15.74 1.48
N LEU A 258 -5.63 14.61 0.77
CA LEU A 258 -5.50 14.58 -0.69
C LEU A 258 -6.82 14.84 -1.43
N LEU A 259 -7.93 14.88 -0.72
CA LEU A 259 -9.24 15.24 -1.26
C LEU A 259 -9.74 16.61 -0.75
N ARG A 260 -9.39 16.97 0.49
CA ARG A 260 -9.91 18.16 1.17
C ARG A 260 -8.90 19.28 1.40
N GLY A 261 -7.63 19.08 1.01
CA GLY A 261 -6.52 19.99 1.35
C GLY A 261 -5.97 19.75 2.75
N GLY A 262 -4.86 20.40 3.07
CA GLY A 262 -4.17 20.29 4.35
C GLY A 262 -4.86 21.01 5.51
N ILE A 263 -4.38 20.78 6.74
CA ILE A 263 -4.93 21.40 7.97
C ILE A 263 -3.87 22.07 8.84
N LEU A 264 -2.58 21.89 8.57
CA LEU A 264 -1.50 22.39 9.41
C LEU A 264 -0.95 23.73 8.92
N LEU A 265 -0.53 23.82 7.66
CA LEU A 265 0.12 25.02 7.11
C LEU A 265 -0.83 25.86 6.27
N ASN A 266 -1.61 25.26 5.42
CA ASN A 266 -2.46 25.97 4.48
C ASN A 266 -3.89 25.43 4.50
N LYS A 267 -4.80 26.27 4.97
CA LYS A 267 -6.25 26.00 5.03
C LYS A 267 -7.00 26.44 3.77
N SER A 268 -6.30 27.00 2.79
CA SER A 268 -6.89 27.39 1.51
C SER A 268 -7.34 26.16 0.76
N ARG A 269 -8.61 26.06 0.47
CA ARG A 269 -9.23 24.95 -0.24
C ARG A 269 -9.70 25.45 -1.60
N PRO A 270 -9.11 25.01 -2.70
CA PRO A 270 -9.84 25.07 -3.96
C PRO A 270 -11.09 24.22 -3.79
N VAL A 271 -12.12 24.50 -4.54
CA VAL A 271 -13.45 23.87 -4.46
C VAL A 271 -13.43 22.49 -3.81
N SER A 272 -13.96 22.38 -2.58
CA SER A 272 -14.03 21.07 -1.90
C SER A 272 -15.18 20.27 -2.47
N PRO A 273 -14.93 19.10 -3.08
CA PRO A 273 -16.01 18.25 -3.53
C PRO A 273 -16.81 17.69 -2.35
N GLU A 274 -18.06 17.35 -2.56
CA GLU A 274 -18.84 16.57 -1.61
C GLU A 274 -18.26 15.14 -1.54
N ILE A 275 -17.98 14.66 -0.34
CA ILE A 275 -17.24 13.41 -0.12
C ILE A 275 -18.11 12.40 0.63
N HIS A 276 -18.14 11.18 0.12
CA HIS A 276 -18.72 10.05 0.84
C HIS A 276 -17.90 9.71 2.09
N ASN A 277 -18.57 9.73 3.24
CA ASN A 277 -17.94 9.33 4.51
C ASN A 277 -17.85 7.79 4.68
N MET A 278 -18.65 7.03 3.94
CA MET A 278 -18.61 5.57 3.97
C MET A 278 -18.12 5.05 2.62
N VAL A 279 -17.02 4.30 2.64
CA VAL A 279 -16.33 3.81 1.45
C VAL A 279 -16.13 2.32 1.56
N GLY A 280 -16.61 1.60 0.55
CA GLY A 280 -16.38 0.17 0.39
C GLY A 280 -15.26 -0.12 -0.59
N SER A 281 -14.46 -1.14 -0.34
CA SER A 281 -13.47 -1.62 -1.30
C SER A 281 -13.36 -3.14 -1.30
N VAL A 282 -12.91 -3.68 -2.42
CA VAL A 282 -12.54 -5.09 -2.53
C VAL A 282 -11.17 -5.16 -3.20
N GLU A 283 -10.19 -5.67 -2.47
CA GLU A 283 -8.87 -6.02 -3.00
C GLU A 283 -8.84 -7.51 -3.30
N TYR A 284 -8.34 -7.91 -4.45
CA TYR A 284 -8.11 -9.31 -4.79
C TYR A 284 -6.79 -9.44 -5.54
N GLY A 285 -6.14 -10.59 -5.42
CA GLY A 285 -4.84 -10.73 -6.05
C GLY A 285 -4.23 -12.12 -5.95
N LEU A 286 -3.09 -12.25 -6.61
CA LEU A 286 -2.28 -13.45 -6.71
C LEU A 286 -0.88 -13.15 -6.21
N THR A 287 -0.32 -14.06 -5.42
CA THR A 287 1.09 -14.00 -4.98
C THR A 287 1.81 -15.28 -5.37
N LEU A 288 2.94 -15.12 -6.05
CA LEU A 288 3.92 -16.17 -6.34
C LEU A 288 5.19 -15.85 -5.56
N ALA A 289 5.62 -16.76 -4.69
CA ALA A 289 6.88 -16.64 -3.97
C ALA A 289 7.72 -17.90 -4.19
N HIS A 290 8.99 -17.70 -4.50
CA HIS A 290 9.95 -18.79 -4.62
C HIS A 290 11.28 -18.38 -4.00
N ARG A 291 11.68 -19.12 -2.96
CA ARG A 291 12.90 -18.80 -2.20
C ARG A 291 12.88 -17.34 -1.71
N ASN A 292 13.87 -16.56 -2.10
CA ASN A 292 14.08 -15.18 -1.67
C ASN A 292 13.35 -14.12 -2.53
N PHE A 293 12.66 -14.54 -3.58
CA PHE A 293 11.94 -13.65 -4.48
C PHE A 293 10.43 -13.89 -4.42
N SER A 294 9.66 -12.81 -4.47
CA SER A 294 8.20 -12.89 -4.63
C SER A 294 7.68 -11.81 -5.56
N LEU A 295 6.65 -12.17 -6.29
CA LEU A 295 5.84 -11.29 -7.12
C LEU A 295 4.40 -11.35 -6.63
N SER A 296 3.80 -10.19 -6.40
CA SER A 296 2.39 -10.08 -6.09
C SER A 296 1.72 -9.13 -7.09
N PHE A 297 0.60 -9.55 -7.61
CA PHE A 297 -0.32 -8.69 -8.36
C PHE A 297 -1.62 -8.59 -7.57
N THR A 298 -2.12 -7.37 -7.36
CA THR A 298 -3.42 -7.13 -6.74
C THR A 298 -4.19 -6.08 -7.50
N GLN A 299 -5.49 -6.22 -7.48
CA GLN A 299 -6.47 -5.28 -8.00
C GLN A 299 -7.34 -4.80 -6.86
N THR A 300 -7.57 -3.51 -6.77
CA THR A 300 -8.50 -2.90 -5.81
C THR A 300 -9.59 -2.19 -6.57
N THR A 301 -10.85 -2.55 -6.29
CA THR A 301 -12.02 -1.78 -6.67
C THR A 301 -12.51 -1.03 -5.43
N ILE A 302 -12.68 0.28 -5.53
CA ILE A 302 -13.13 1.15 -4.44
C ILE A 302 -14.34 1.96 -4.86
N SER A 303 -15.34 2.09 -3.98
CA SER A 303 -16.46 2.99 -4.22
C SER A 303 -15.97 4.45 -4.26
N PRO A 304 -16.64 5.35 -4.97
CA PRO A 304 -16.15 6.71 -5.12
C PRO A 304 -16.00 7.42 -3.77
N PHE A 305 -14.95 8.21 -3.63
CA PHE A 305 -14.80 9.15 -2.53
C PHE A 305 -15.61 10.44 -2.74
N VAL A 306 -15.80 10.84 -4.00
CA VAL A 306 -16.48 12.07 -4.39
C VAL A 306 -17.87 11.72 -4.89
N GLU A 307 -18.89 12.45 -4.43
CA GLU A 307 -20.28 12.25 -4.87
C GLU A 307 -20.45 12.49 -6.37
N GLY A 308 -21.23 11.63 -7.02
CA GLY A 308 -21.45 11.68 -8.47
C GLY A 308 -20.35 11.07 -9.33
N MET A 309 -19.26 10.60 -8.72
CA MET A 309 -18.19 9.90 -9.44
C MET A 309 -18.43 8.38 -9.46
N ASP A 310 -17.84 7.71 -10.45
CA ASP A 310 -17.86 6.25 -10.55
C ASP A 310 -16.89 5.58 -9.56
N SER A 311 -17.09 4.27 -9.37
CA SER A 311 -16.12 3.43 -8.68
C SER A 311 -14.78 3.44 -9.40
N HIS A 312 -13.71 3.38 -8.62
CA HIS A 312 -12.35 3.45 -9.12
C HIS A 312 -11.63 2.11 -8.98
N GLU A 313 -10.79 1.79 -9.95
CA GLU A 313 -10.01 0.55 -9.96
C GLU A 313 -8.52 0.86 -10.10
N THR A 314 -7.71 0.20 -9.28
CA THR A 314 -6.24 0.35 -9.28
C THR A 314 -5.59 -1.01 -9.21
N GLY A 315 -4.63 -1.26 -10.08
CA GLY A 315 -3.77 -2.44 -10.00
C GLY A 315 -2.47 -2.13 -9.27
N ASN A 316 -1.96 -3.12 -8.55
CA ASN A 316 -0.67 -3.06 -7.88
C ASN A 316 0.22 -4.22 -8.31
N ILE A 317 1.48 -3.92 -8.62
CA ILE A 317 2.54 -4.91 -8.82
C ILE A 317 3.58 -4.70 -7.72
N SER A 318 3.87 -5.75 -6.94
CA SER A 318 4.87 -5.71 -5.88
C SER A 318 5.93 -6.79 -6.08
N LEU A 319 7.19 -6.41 -5.98
CA LEU A 319 8.36 -7.27 -5.99
C LEU A 319 8.99 -7.30 -4.60
N TYR A 320 9.36 -8.48 -4.13
CA TYR A 320 9.96 -8.69 -2.82
C TYR A 320 11.26 -9.47 -2.93
N PHE A 321 12.29 -9.01 -2.25
CA PHE A 321 13.60 -9.67 -2.12
C PHE A 321 13.92 -9.88 -0.65
N SER A 322 14.22 -11.11 -0.26
CA SER A 322 14.53 -11.47 1.13
C SER A 322 15.96 -12.00 1.26
N TRP A 323 16.69 -11.65 2.34
CA TRP A 323 18.05 -12.11 2.64
C TRP A 323 18.35 -12.24 4.13
#